data_f215ad6389992740de7584652837c60a
#
_entry.id   f215ad6389992740de7584652837c60a
#
_cell.length_a   1.000
_cell.length_b   1.000
_cell.length_c   1.000
_cell.angle_alpha   90.00
_cell.angle_beta   90.00
_cell.angle_gamma   90.00
#
_symmetry.space_group_name_H-M   'P 1'
#
loop_
_entity.id
_entity.type
_entity.pdbx_description
1 polymer ?
#
loop_
_entity_poly.entity_id
_entity_poly.type
_entity_poly.pdbx_seq_one_letter_code
_entity_poly.pdbx_strand_id
1 'polypeptide(L)'
;ELTRRIAQLVSDSIPSPRIGRQLPRLLRARGAEALTIVPHMIMTPLDTFRRVIGGTVTDAVDKGELESSDVDQWWRELDRSEIGGRLFAGFFGFVICGRSAAA
;
A
#
# COMPACT_ATOMS: atom_id res chain seq x y z
N GLU A 1 2.26 14.19 9.16
CA GLU A 1 2.65 13.25 10.21
C GLU A 1 1.66 12.10 10.37
N LEU A 2 0.35 12.41 10.49
CA LEU A 2 -0.67 11.36 10.63
C LEU A 2 -0.71 10.43 9.41
N THR A 3 -0.60 10.96 8.20
CA THR A 3 -0.55 10.16 6.97
C THR A 3 0.60 9.15 7.02
N ARG A 4 1.77 9.59 7.48
CA ARG A 4 2.94 8.72 7.60
C ARG A 4 2.73 7.62 8.63
N ARG A 5 2.11 7.95 9.77
CA ARG A 5 1.77 6.97 10.80
C ARG A 5 0.77 5.93 10.28
N ILE A 6 -0.26 6.38 9.58
CA ILE A 6 -1.25 5.47 8.99
C ILE A 6 -0.58 4.55 7.95
N ALA A 7 0.27 5.10 7.10
CA ALA A 7 1.02 4.28 6.12
C ALA A 7 1.87 3.22 6.80
N GLN A 8 2.52 3.55 7.91
CA GLN A 8 3.32 2.59 8.67
C GLN A 8 2.44 1.50 9.30
N LEU A 9 1.31 1.87 9.87
CA LEU A 9 0.37 0.91 10.45
C LEU A 9 -0.17 -0.05 9.39
N VAL A 10 -0.51 0.44 8.21
CA VAL A 10 -0.95 -0.41 7.10
C VAL A 10 0.16 -1.37 6.67
N SER A 11 1.38 -0.87 6.53
CA SER A 11 2.53 -1.71 6.18
C SER A 11 2.75 -2.81 7.23
N ASP A 12 2.69 -2.45 8.51
CA ASP A 12 2.92 -3.40 9.61
C ASP A 12 1.82 -4.45 9.71
N SER A 13 0.63 -4.19 9.19
CA SER A 13 -0.48 -5.14 9.20
C SER A 13 -0.34 -6.24 8.15
N ILE A 14 0.58 -6.10 7.21
CA ILE A 14 0.79 -7.06 6.12
C ILE A 14 1.86 -8.06 6.52
N PRO A 15 1.65 -9.40 6.36
CA PRO A 15 2.62 -10.41 6.78
C PRO A 15 4.00 -10.29 6.15
N SER A 16 4.19 -9.83 4.99
CA SER A 16 5.49 -9.63 4.36
C SER A 16 5.51 -8.31 3.60
N PRO A 17 5.55 -7.18 4.34
CA PRO A 17 5.32 -5.87 3.73
C PRO A 17 6.37 -5.46 2.70
N ARG A 18 7.54 -6.09 2.72
CA ARG A 18 8.63 -5.77 1.79
C ARG A 18 8.85 -6.83 0.72
N ILE A 19 7.94 -7.80 0.60
CA ILE A 19 8.12 -8.92 -0.33
C ILE A 19 8.26 -8.45 -1.78
N GLY A 20 7.57 -7.39 -2.18
CA GLY A 20 7.67 -6.86 -3.53
C GLY A 20 9.09 -6.43 -3.90
N ARG A 21 9.81 -5.84 -2.95
CA ARG A 21 11.21 -5.43 -3.17
C ARG A 21 12.18 -6.61 -3.16
N GLN A 22 11.83 -7.67 -2.43
CA GLN A 22 12.67 -8.84 -2.26
C GLN A 22 12.42 -9.90 -3.32
N LEU A 23 11.28 -9.87 -3.96
CA LEU A 23 10.83 -10.94 -4.85
C LEU A 23 11.80 -11.23 -6.00
N PRO A 24 12.37 -10.25 -6.71
CA PRO A 24 13.35 -10.57 -7.77
C PRO A 24 14.53 -11.38 -7.27
N ARG A 25 15.07 -11.03 -6.11
CA ARG A 25 16.19 -11.75 -5.50
C ARG A 25 15.78 -13.16 -5.12
N LEU A 26 14.60 -13.33 -4.53
CA LEU A 26 14.09 -14.62 -4.13
C LEU A 26 13.84 -15.53 -5.33
N LEU A 27 13.32 -14.98 -6.41
CA LEU A 27 13.10 -15.74 -7.64
C LEU A 27 14.43 -16.20 -8.26
N ARG A 28 15.43 -15.31 -8.31
CA ARG A 28 16.76 -15.68 -8.79
C ARG A 28 17.39 -16.77 -7.94
N ALA A 29 17.23 -16.69 -6.61
CA ALA A 29 17.74 -17.70 -5.70
C ALA A 29 17.07 -19.07 -5.89
N ARG A 30 15.87 -19.10 -6.46
CA ARG A 30 15.14 -20.34 -6.79
C ARG A 30 15.35 -20.77 -8.24
N GLY A 31 16.28 -20.15 -8.96
CA GLY A 31 16.65 -20.56 -10.30
C GLY A 31 15.91 -19.86 -11.43
N ALA A 32 15.12 -18.84 -11.15
CA ALA A 32 14.49 -18.07 -12.21
C ALA A 32 15.51 -17.25 -12.99
N GLU A 33 15.35 -17.21 -14.31
CA GLU A 33 16.26 -16.52 -15.23
C GLU A 33 15.49 -15.49 -16.07
N ALA A 34 16.23 -14.56 -16.66
CA ALA A 34 15.70 -13.56 -17.59
C ALA A 34 14.51 -12.79 -16.98
N LEU A 35 14.67 -12.32 -15.75
CA LEU A 35 13.62 -11.60 -15.06
C LEU A 35 13.34 -10.25 -15.74
N THR A 36 12.07 -9.99 -16.00
CA THR A 36 11.56 -8.69 -16.42
C THR A 36 10.68 -8.13 -15.32
N ILE A 37 10.94 -6.91 -14.90
CA ILE A 37 10.23 -6.23 -13.84
C ILE A 37 9.55 -5.00 -14.44
N VAL A 38 8.22 -4.97 -14.39
CA VAL A 38 7.45 -3.83 -14.91
C VAL A 38 6.72 -3.18 -13.74
N PRO A 39 7.09 -1.96 -13.35
CA PRO A 39 6.39 -1.24 -12.30
C PRO A 39 5.08 -0.66 -12.81
N HIS A 40 4.08 -0.65 -11.95
CA HIS A 40 2.79 -0.03 -12.22
C HIS A 40 2.37 0.83 -11.04
N MET A 41 1.89 2.03 -11.33
CA MET A 41 1.22 2.87 -10.35
C MET A 41 -0.27 2.79 -10.62
N ILE A 42 -1.03 2.30 -9.63
CA ILE A 42 -2.48 2.18 -9.74
C ILE A 42 -3.09 3.38 -9.03
N MET A 43 -3.59 4.35 -9.79
CA MET A 43 -4.30 5.50 -9.24
C MET A 43 -5.62 5.02 -8.67
N THR A 44 -5.91 5.40 -7.44
CA THR A 44 -7.01 4.84 -6.68
C THR A 44 -7.96 5.93 -6.23
N PRO A 45 -9.26 5.86 -6.59
CA PRO A 45 -10.28 6.76 -6.05
C PRO A 45 -10.33 6.66 -4.52
N LEU A 46 -10.74 7.74 -3.87
CA LEU A 46 -10.76 7.81 -2.41
C LEU A 46 -11.66 6.75 -1.77
N ASP A 47 -12.81 6.45 -2.36
CA ASP A 47 -13.72 5.43 -1.84
C ASP A 47 -13.08 4.04 -1.82
N THR A 48 -12.34 3.69 -2.87
CA THR A 48 -11.60 2.42 -2.94
C THR A 48 -10.45 2.42 -1.94
N PHE A 49 -9.70 3.51 -1.86
CA PHE A 49 -8.62 3.67 -0.90
C PHE A 49 -9.13 3.50 0.54
N ARG A 50 -10.28 4.12 0.85
CA ARG A 50 -10.91 4.00 2.17
C ARG A 50 -11.29 2.55 2.50
N ARG A 51 -11.79 1.80 1.52
CA ARG A 51 -12.09 0.37 1.72
C ARG A 51 -10.85 -0.46 1.98
N VAL A 52 -9.75 -0.15 1.32
CA VAL A 52 -8.51 -0.93 1.47
C VAL A 52 -7.86 -0.71 2.83
N ILE A 53 -7.76 0.54 3.27
CA ILE A 53 -7.03 0.86 4.51
C ILE A 53 -7.93 1.13 5.72
N GLY A 54 -9.24 1.29 5.51
CA GLY A 54 -10.17 1.72 6.56
C GLY A 54 -10.20 0.79 7.76
N GLY A 55 -10.15 -0.51 7.54
CA GLY A 55 -10.14 -1.50 8.62
C GLY A 55 -8.93 -1.34 9.54
N THR A 56 -7.75 -1.18 8.96
CA THR A 56 -6.52 -0.97 9.73
C THR A 56 -6.58 0.32 10.54
N VAL A 57 -7.11 1.38 9.96
CA VAL A 57 -7.25 2.67 10.65
C VAL A 57 -8.24 2.56 11.81
N THR A 58 -9.39 1.91 11.58
CA THR A 58 -10.39 1.68 12.63
C THR A 58 -9.81 0.85 13.77
N ASP A 59 -9.09 -0.22 13.46
CA ASP A 59 -8.45 -1.04 14.48
C ASP A 59 -7.44 -0.25 15.30
N ALA A 60 -6.67 0.63 14.68
CA ALA A 60 -5.71 1.48 15.36
C ALA A 60 -6.39 2.45 16.33
N VAL A 61 -7.55 2.99 15.96
CA VAL A 61 -8.36 3.84 16.86
C VAL A 61 -8.85 3.00 18.03
N ASP A 62 -9.39 1.82 17.77
CA ASP A 62 -9.92 0.93 18.81
C ASP A 62 -8.85 0.51 19.81
N LYS A 63 -7.61 0.34 19.36
CA LYS A 63 -6.46 0.00 20.20
C LYS A 63 -5.82 1.21 20.89
N GLY A 64 -6.30 2.40 20.64
CA GLY A 64 -5.75 3.62 21.22
C GLY A 64 -4.45 4.11 20.56
N GLU A 65 -4.08 3.57 19.43
CA GLU A 65 -2.87 3.99 18.70
C GLU A 65 -3.07 5.31 17.94
N LEU A 66 -4.31 5.61 17.56
CA LEU A 66 -4.69 6.84 16.90
C LEU A 66 -5.89 7.46 17.60
N GLU A 67 -5.96 8.79 17.61
CA GLU A 67 -7.10 9.53 18.12
C GLU A 67 -8.23 9.56 17.09
N SER A 68 -9.45 9.23 17.50
CA SER A 68 -10.63 9.21 16.63
C SER A 68 -10.87 10.56 15.96
N SER A 69 -10.74 11.67 16.72
CA SER A 69 -10.97 13.01 16.19
C SER A 69 -9.94 13.39 15.11
N ASP A 70 -8.70 12.99 15.29
CA ASP A 70 -7.64 13.23 14.31
C ASP A 70 -7.88 12.45 13.02
N VAL A 71 -8.31 11.21 13.15
CA VAL A 71 -8.65 10.35 12.00
C VAL A 71 -9.84 10.92 11.23
N ASP A 72 -10.90 11.34 11.95
CA ASP A 72 -12.06 11.94 11.30
C ASP A 72 -11.70 13.20 10.52
N GLN A 73 -10.84 14.04 11.09
CA GLN A 73 -10.35 15.23 10.40
C GLN A 73 -9.49 14.86 9.19
N TRP A 74 -8.65 13.85 9.30
CA TRP A 74 -7.83 13.36 8.20
C TRP A 74 -8.67 12.90 7.01
N TRP A 75 -9.72 12.11 7.27
CA TRP A 75 -10.64 11.69 6.21
C TRP A 75 -11.36 12.89 5.57
N ARG A 76 -11.77 13.88 6.37
CA ARG A 76 -12.40 15.09 5.83
C ARG A 76 -11.45 15.89 4.94
N GLU A 77 -10.18 15.96 5.31
CA GLU A 77 -9.18 16.65 4.48
C GLU A 77 -8.96 15.93 3.15
N LEU A 78 -8.96 14.60 3.16
CA LEU A 78 -8.86 13.82 1.92
C LEU A 78 -10.10 14.01 1.05
N ASP A 79 -11.29 14.03 1.64
CA ASP A 79 -12.52 14.32 0.90
C ASP A 79 -12.47 15.69 0.22
N ARG A 80 -11.99 16.70 0.93
CA ARG A 80 -11.83 18.05 0.35
C ARG A 80 -10.81 18.06 -0.78
N SER A 81 -9.72 17.33 -0.62
CA SER A 81 -8.69 17.23 -1.66
C SER A 81 -9.23 16.57 -2.92
N GLU A 82 -10.03 15.53 -2.77
CA GLU A 82 -10.66 14.87 -3.91
C GLU A 82 -11.64 15.79 -4.63
N ILE A 83 -12.51 16.47 -3.89
CA ILE A 83 -13.47 17.43 -4.48
C ILE A 83 -12.73 18.55 -5.21
N GLY A 84 -11.62 19.02 -4.65
CA GLY A 84 -10.81 20.06 -5.27
C GLY A 84 -9.88 19.60 -6.38
N GLY A 85 -9.89 18.32 -6.73
CA GLY A 85 -9.03 17.75 -7.77
C GLY A 85 -7.55 17.70 -7.37
N ARG A 86 -7.23 17.77 -6.10
CA ARG A 86 -5.85 17.78 -5.59
C ARG A 86 -5.41 16.46 -4.99
N LEU A 87 -6.31 15.50 -4.86
CA LEU A 87 -5.95 14.21 -4.28
C LEU A 87 -5.13 13.40 -5.26
N PHE A 88 -4.00 12.92 -4.76
CA PHE A 88 -3.16 11.96 -5.47
C PHE A 88 -2.96 10.77 -4.55
N ALA A 89 -3.62 9.68 -4.86
CA ALA A 89 -3.51 8.44 -4.08
C ALA A 89 -3.41 7.25 -5.02
N GLY A 90 -2.66 6.25 -4.61
CA GLY A 90 -2.52 5.05 -5.40
C GLY A 90 -1.66 4.00 -4.71
N PHE A 91 -1.58 2.87 -5.36
CA PHE A 91 -0.74 1.76 -4.94
C PHE A 91 0.29 1.47 -6.02
N PHE A 92 1.50 1.19 -5.57
CA PHE A 92 2.61 0.86 -6.46
C PHE A 92 2.75 -0.65 -6.50
N GLY A 93 2.73 -1.23 -7.69
CA GLY A 93 2.87 -2.67 -7.87
C GLY A 93 3.90 -3.02 -8.93
N PHE A 94 4.35 -4.26 -8.91
CA PHE A 94 5.29 -4.78 -9.89
C PHE A 94 4.73 -6.05 -10.51
N VAL A 95 4.85 -6.16 -11.84
CA VAL A 95 4.68 -7.44 -12.54
C VAL A 95 6.06 -7.99 -12.82
N ILE A 96 6.34 -9.19 -12.33
CA ILE A 96 7.63 -9.82 -12.48
C ILE A 96 7.44 -11.11 -13.28
N CYS A 97 8.11 -11.20 -14.42
CA CYS A 97 8.09 -12.37 -15.29
C CYS A 97 9.50 -12.94 -15.40
N GLY A 98 9.61 -14.25 -15.46
CA GLY A 98 10.88 -14.91 -15.63
C GLY A 98 10.71 -16.29 -16.21
N ARG A 99 11.82 -16.95 -16.54
CA ARG A 99 11.83 -18.35 -16.95
C ARG A 99 12.33 -19.23 -15.82
N SER A 100 11.70 -20.37 -15.67
CA SER A 100 12.24 -21.39 -14.80
C SER A 100 13.47 -22.02 -15.42
N ALA A 101 14.55 -22.13 -14.66
CA ALA A 101 15.75 -22.84 -15.12
C ALA A 101 15.54 -24.36 -15.12
N ALA A 102 14.54 -24.86 -14.41
CA ALA A 102 14.18 -26.27 -14.39
C ALA A 102 13.38 -26.60 -15.67
N ALA A 103 13.96 -27.27 -16.57
CA ALA A 103 13.28 -27.71 -17.78
C ALA A 103 12.30 -28.83 -17.46
#